data_319047a6a6c0c65602c588748cf2a4ea
#
_entry.id   319047a6a6c0c65602c588748cf2a4ea
#
_cell.length_a   1.000
_cell.length_b   1.000
_cell.length_c   1.000
_cell.angle_alpha   90.00
_cell.angle_beta   90.00
_cell.angle_gamma   90.00
#
_symmetry.space_group_name_H-M   'P 1'
#
loop_
_entity.id
_entity.type
_entity.pdbx_description
1 polymer ?
#
loop_
_entity_poly.entity_id
_entity_poly.type
_entity_poly.pdbx_seq_one_letter_code
_entity_poly.pdbx_strand_id
1 'polypeptide(L)'
;MRELTLYQVDAFASEVFTGNPAAVCPLEDWLPDRVLQGIASENNLAETAFFVAKDDGFHIRWFTPESEINLCGHATLASAFILFEKLDWGQEIVTFESKSGHLSVRLGDDVLILDFPSQPGTLCETPKALVEGLGCEPSEVLACEDYMAVFEREEDIVHLNPNLDALTQLDLRGVIATAKGKDVDFVSRFFAPKVGINEDPVTGSAHCMLTPYWAEKLDKAQLKARQLSKRTGELGCELKGERVFISGKAVLYLEGKIWI
;
A
#
# COMPACT_ATOMS: atom_id res chain seq x y z
N MET A 1 -19.51 4.10 -27.77
CA MET A 1 -19.47 4.34 -26.30
C MET A 1 -19.49 2.97 -25.68
N ARG A 2 -18.44 2.60 -24.97
CA ARG A 2 -18.30 1.31 -24.28
C ARG A 2 -18.59 1.53 -22.80
N GLU A 3 -19.44 0.69 -22.21
CA GLU A 3 -19.76 0.69 -20.79
C GLU A 3 -18.76 -0.22 -20.07
N LEU A 4 -18.21 0.25 -18.94
CA LEU A 4 -17.36 -0.53 -18.06
C LEU A 4 -17.89 -0.45 -16.62
N THR A 5 -17.73 -1.53 -15.86
CA THR A 5 -18.00 -1.52 -14.42
C THR A 5 -16.82 -0.95 -13.70
N LEU A 6 -17.06 -0.07 -12.72
CA LEU A 6 -16.06 0.52 -11.85
C LEU A 6 -16.47 0.29 -10.40
N TYR A 7 -15.51 -0.15 -9.62
CA TYR A 7 -15.63 -0.26 -8.17
C TYR A 7 -14.67 0.72 -7.50
N GLN A 8 -15.02 1.23 -6.34
CA GLN A 8 -14.08 1.88 -5.43
C GLN A 8 -14.09 1.12 -4.12
N VAL A 9 -12.90 0.73 -3.67
CA VAL A 9 -12.68 -0.11 -2.49
C VAL A 9 -11.71 0.60 -1.57
N ASP A 10 -12.06 0.70 -0.30
CA ASP A 10 -11.15 1.13 0.75
C ASP A 10 -10.39 -0.11 1.25
N ALA A 11 -9.11 -0.22 0.88
CA ALA A 11 -8.23 -1.32 1.27
C ALA A 11 -7.59 -1.07 2.65
N PHE A 12 -7.32 -2.13 3.42
CA PHE A 12 -6.83 -2.05 4.80
C PHE A 12 -7.79 -1.27 5.73
N ALA A 13 -9.09 -1.47 5.51
CA ALA A 13 -10.18 -0.76 6.17
C ALA A 13 -11.24 -1.75 6.66
N SER A 14 -11.80 -1.51 7.84
CA SER A 14 -12.97 -2.21 8.38
C SER A 14 -14.28 -1.45 8.19
N GLU A 15 -14.19 -0.17 7.81
CA GLU A 15 -15.33 0.71 7.53
C GLU A 15 -14.96 1.70 6.41
N VAL A 16 -15.95 2.23 5.70
CA VAL A 16 -15.76 3.22 4.65
C VAL A 16 -15.12 4.50 5.18
N PHE A 17 -14.40 5.23 4.31
CA PHE A 17 -13.67 6.46 4.61
C PHE A 17 -12.39 6.28 5.44
N THR A 18 -12.00 5.04 5.72
CA THR A 18 -10.70 4.67 6.29
C THR A 18 -9.86 3.92 5.26
N GLY A 19 -8.65 3.52 5.61
CA GLY A 19 -7.75 2.77 4.72
C GLY A 19 -7.31 3.55 3.49
N ASN A 20 -6.87 2.83 2.46
CA ASN A 20 -6.38 3.39 1.21
C ASN A 20 -7.36 3.11 0.07
N PRO A 21 -8.00 4.15 -0.53
CA PRO A 21 -8.98 3.96 -1.58
C PRO A 21 -8.30 3.62 -2.91
N ALA A 22 -8.80 2.61 -3.60
CA ALA A 22 -8.43 2.27 -4.97
C ALA A 22 -9.67 2.13 -5.84
N ALA A 23 -9.58 2.61 -7.10
CA ALA A 23 -10.53 2.20 -8.11
C ALA A 23 -10.13 0.84 -8.69
N VAL A 24 -11.12 0.03 -9.01
CA VAL A 24 -10.93 -1.30 -9.62
C VAL A 24 -11.85 -1.41 -10.82
N CYS A 25 -11.28 -1.66 -11.98
CA CYS A 25 -12.00 -1.80 -13.24
C CYS A 25 -11.66 -3.14 -13.91
N PRO A 26 -12.49 -4.18 -13.74
CA PRO A 26 -12.37 -5.42 -14.49
C PRO A 26 -12.58 -5.20 -15.98
N LEU A 27 -11.74 -5.81 -16.81
CA LEU A 27 -11.82 -5.70 -18.27
C LEU A 27 -11.92 -7.08 -18.90
N GLU A 28 -12.64 -7.17 -20.01
CA GLU A 28 -12.62 -8.37 -20.88
C GLU A 28 -11.31 -8.46 -21.66
N ASP A 29 -10.88 -7.32 -22.25
CA ASP A 29 -9.65 -7.17 -23.01
C ASP A 29 -8.98 -5.84 -22.68
N TRP A 30 -7.65 -5.77 -22.88
CA TRP A 30 -6.89 -4.55 -22.63
C TRP A 30 -7.36 -3.40 -23.52
N LEU A 31 -7.58 -2.25 -22.89
CA LEU A 31 -7.81 -0.98 -23.55
C LEU A 31 -6.47 -0.31 -23.92
N PRO A 32 -6.44 0.61 -24.89
CA PRO A 32 -5.26 1.41 -25.16
C PRO A 32 -4.79 2.17 -23.91
N ASP A 33 -3.47 2.26 -23.71
CA ASP A 33 -2.87 2.89 -22.51
C ASP A 33 -3.40 4.30 -22.24
N ARG A 34 -3.60 5.09 -23.29
CA ARG A 34 -4.19 6.44 -23.16
C ARG A 34 -5.60 6.45 -22.54
N VAL A 35 -6.36 5.36 -22.73
CA VAL A 35 -7.72 5.23 -22.18
C VAL A 35 -7.63 4.82 -20.71
N LEU A 36 -6.76 3.85 -20.38
CA LEU A 36 -6.50 3.43 -19.01
C LEU A 36 -6.03 4.63 -18.17
N GLN A 37 -5.07 5.39 -18.70
CA GLN A 37 -4.56 6.60 -18.05
C GLN A 37 -5.65 7.67 -17.91
N GLY A 38 -6.48 7.86 -18.93
CA GLY A 38 -7.61 8.80 -18.88
C GLY A 38 -8.61 8.45 -17.78
N ILE A 39 -8.97 7.16 -17.64
CA ILE A 39 -9.86 6.69 -16.56
C ILE A 39 -9.22 6.92 -15.19
N ALA A 40 -7.93 6.62 -15.02
CA ALA A 40 -7.24 6.84 -13.76
C ALA A 40 -7.18 8.34 -13.38
N SER A 41 -6.95 9.21 -14.35
CA SER A 41 -6.96 10.66 -14.15
C SER A 41 -8.35 11.20 -13.77
N GLU A 42 -9.42 10.72 -14.41
CA GLU A 42 -10.80 11.10 -14.07
C GLU A 42 -11.21 10.61 -12.68
N ASN A 43 -10.81 9.38 -12.29
CA ASN A 43 -11.08 8.85 -10.97
C ASN A 43 -10.38 9.65 -9.87
N ASN A 44 -9.20 10.20 -10.16
CA ASN A 44 -8.40 11.03 -9.26
C ASN A 44 -8.20 10.41 -7.85
N LEU A 45 -8.07 9.08 -7.81
CA LEU A 45 -7.68 8.31 -6.63
C LEU A 45 -6.18 8.05 -6.65
N ALA A 46 -5.63 7.58 -5.52
CA ALA A 46 -4.22 7.21 -5.46
C ALA A 46 -3.85 6.29 -6.63
N GLU A 47 -4.61 5.20 -6.83
CA GLU A 47 -4.48 4.32 -7.98
C GLU A 47 -5.81 3.80 -8.49
N THR A 48 -5.83 3.52 -9.81
CA THR A 48 -6.83 2.71 -10.47
C THR A 48 -6.18 1.41 -10.95
N ALA A 49 -6.69 0.29 -10.49
CA ALA A 49 -6.31 -1.03 -10.94
C ALA A 49 -7.20 -1.49 -12.10
N PHE A 50 -6.57 -2.03 -13.13
CA PHE A 50 -7.25 -2.72 -14.23
C PHE A 50 -6.73 -4.15 -14.27
N PHE A 51 -7.62 -5.12 -14.49
CA PHE A 51 -7.20 -6.49 -14.69
C PHE A 51 -8.02 -7.19 -15.77
N VAL A 52 -7.37 -8.14 -16.43
CA VAL A 52 -7.95 -9.00 -17.50
C VAL A 52 -7.71 -10.45 -17.08
N ALA A 53 -8.71 -11.30 -17.28
CA ALA A 53 -8.57 -12.74 -17.02
C ALA A 53 -7.49 -13.35 -17.92
N LYS A 54 -6.68 -14.28 -17.34
CA LYS A 54 -5.62 -14.99 -18.04
C LYS A 54 -5.50 -16.40 -17.43
N ASP A 55 -5.59 -17.43 -18.28
CA ASP A 55 -5.40 -18.83 -17.90
C ASP A 55 -5.90 -19.17 -16.47
N ASP A 56 -4.98 -19.31 -15.50
CA ASP A 56 -5.26 -19.64 -14.11
C ASP A 56 -5.25 -18.43 -13.16
N GLY A 57 -5.47 -17.20 -13.67
CA GLY A 57 -5.43 -15.99 -12.87
C GLY A 57 -5.77 -14.73 -13.67
N PHE A 58 -5.07 -13.65 -13.38
CA PHE A 58 -5.32 -12.36 -14.00
C PHE A 58 -4.00 -11.66 -14.33
N HIS A 59 -4.02 -10.84 -15.39
CA HIS A 59 -2.98 -9.84 -15.62
C HIS A 59 -3.48 -8.51 -15.07
N ILE A 60 -2.70 -7.84 -14.22
CA ILE A 60 -3.07 -6.60 -13.52
C ILE A 60 -2.10 -5.46 -13.86
N ARG A 61 -2.65 -4.25 -13.97
CA ARG A 61 -1.90 -3.01 -14.18
C ARG A 61 -2.49 -1.91 -13.30
N TRP A 62 -1.65 -1.01 -12.80
CA TRP A 62 -2.04 0.08 -11.91
C TRP A 62 -1.62 1.41 -12.50
N PHE A 63 -2.50 2.39 -12.39
CA PHE A 63 -2.28 3.75 -12.86
C PHE A 63 -2.59 4.74 -11.76
N THR A 64 -1.64 5.64 -11.48
CA THR A 64 -1.92 6.88 -10.76
C THR A 64 -2.63 7.85 -11.70
N PRO A 65 -3.13 9.01 -11.25
CA PRO A 65 -3.63 10.04 -12.14
C PRO A 65 -2.64 10.50 -13.23
N GLU A 66 -1.33 10.31 -13.01
CA GLU A 66 -0.27 10.81 -13.90
C GLU A 66 0.41 9.72 -14.73
N SER A 67 0.56 8.51 -14.21
CA SER A 67 1.36 7.46 -14.88
C SER A 67 1.01 6.04 -14.44
N GLU A 68 1.40 5.07 -15.28
CA GLU A 68 1.40 3.66 -14.89
C GLU A 68 2.55 3.36 -13.91
N ILE A 69 2.27 2.57 -12.88
CA ILE A 69 3.25 2.11 -11.91
C ILE A 69 3.42 0.59 -11.94
N ASN A 70 4.58 0.11 -11.48
CA ASN A 70 4.93 -1.32 -11.61
C ASN A 70 4.35 -2.20 -10.50
N LEU A 71 4.05 -1.63 -9.33
CA LEU A 71 3.56 -2.37 -8.17
C LEU A 71 2.67 -1.49 -7.30
N CYS A 72 1.51 -2.05 -6.88
CA CYS A 72 0.63 -1.39 -5.92
C CYS A 72 -0.05 -2.43 -5.02
N GLY A 73 0.33 -2.50 -3.75
CA GLY A 73 -0.18 -3.51 -2.81
C GLY A 73 -1.66 -3.32 -2.46
N HIS A 74 -2.08 -2.09 -2.09
CA HIS A 74 -3.45 -1.84 -1.66
C HIS A 74 -4.46 -1.99 -2.82
N ALA A 75 -4.10 -1.56 -4.03
CA ALA A 75 -4.96 -1.74 -5.21
C ALA A 75 -5.01 -3.21 -5.68
N THR A 76 -3.97 -4.01 -5.41
CA THR A 76 -3.99 -5.47 -5.61
C THR A 76 -4.94 -6.13 -4.62
N LEU A 77 -4.89 -5.73 -3.34
CA LEU A 77 -5.82 -6.22 -2.32
C LEU A 77 -7.26 -5.84 -2.64
N ALA A 78 -7.49 -4.60 -3.09
CA ALA A 78 -8.80 -4.13 -3.56
C ALA A 78 -9.31 -4.94 -4.76
N SER A 79 -8.44 -5.27 -5.72
CA SER A 79 -8.79 -6.09 -6.89
C SER A 79 -9.15 -7.53 -6.48
N ALA A 80 -8.40 -8.12 -5.55
CA ALA A 80 -8.71 -9.44 -5.01
C ALA A 80 -10.06 -9.43 -4.25
N PHE A 81 -10.32 -8.38 -3.46
CA PHE A 81 -11.61 -8.20 -2.80
C PHE A 81 -12.77 -8.24 -3.80
N ILE A 82 -12.66 -7.52 -4.92
CA ILE A 82 -13.71 -7.52 -5.97
C ILE A 82 -13.85 -8.91 -6.60
N LEU A 83 -12.77 -9.62 -6.83
CA LEU A 83 -12.82 -10.98 -7.37
C LEU A 83 -13.53 -11.96 -6.43
N PHE A 84 -13.24 -11.91 -5.13
CA PHE A 84 -13.87 -12.79 -4.13
C PHE A 84 -15.32 -12.41 -3.84
N GLU A 85 -15.64 -11.11 -3.69
CA GLU A 85 -16.93 -10.66 -3.19
C GLU A 85 -17.96 -10.33 -4.28
N LYS A 86 -17.52 -10.02 -5.50
CA LYS A 86 -18.38 -9.53 -6.58
C LYS A 86 -18.34 -10.35 -7.87
N LEU A 87 -17.23 -11.03 -8.11
CA LEU A 87 -17.02 -11.77 -9.35
C LEU A 87 -16.96 -13.30 -9.16
N ASP A 88 -17.39 -13.77 -7.97
CA ASP A 88 -17.55 -15.19 -7.63
C ASP A 88 -16.30 -16.04 -7.93
N TRP A 89 -15.10 -15.50 -7.62
CA TRP A 89 -13.86 -16.25 -7.75
C TRP A 89 -13.86 -17.44 -6.80
N GLY A 90 -14.18 -18.64 -7.31
CA GLY A 90 -14.43 -19.85 -6.53
C GLY A 90 -13.20 -20.54 -5.92
N GLN A 91 -12.04 -19.85 -5.83
CA GLN A 91 -10.80 -20.38 -5.23
C GLN A 91 -10.39 -19.54 -4.03
N GLU A 92 -9.58 -20.10 -3.12
CA GLU A 92 -9.06 -19.39 -1.95
C GLU A 92 -7.89 -18.44 -2.26
N ILE A 93 -7.26 -18.59 -3.43
CA ILE A 93 -6.11 -17.80 -3.86
C ILE A 93 -6.41 -17.21 -5.24
N VAL A 94 -6.11 -15.93 -5.40
CA VAL A 94 -6.05 -15.28 -6.71
C VAL A 94 -4.60 -14.91 -7.02
N THR A 95 -4.17 -15.18 -8.26
CA THR A 95 -2.83 -14.87 -8.75
C THR A 95 -2.92 -13.77 -9.82
N PHE A 96 -2.06 -12.79 -9.69
CA PHE A 96 -1.91 -11.72 -10.64
C PHE A 96 -0.51 -11.76 -11.26
N GLU A 97 -0.45 -11.68 -12.58
CA GLU A 97 0.79 -11.36 -13.31
C GLU A 97 0.89 -9.86 -13.48
N SER A 98 2.05 -9.29 -13.23
CA SER A 98 2.32 -7.86 -13.34
C SER A 98 3.71 -7.58 -13.90
N LYS A 99 4.02 -6.29 -14.15
CA LYS A 99 5.38 -5.86 -14.52
C LYS A 99 6.43 -6.17 -13.45
N SER A 100 6.02 -6.32 -12.19
CA SER A 100 6.90 -6.70 -11.06
C SER A 100 6.89 -8.21 -10.76
N GLY A 101 6.35 -9.02 -11.68
CA GLY A 101 6.23 -10.47 -11.53
C GLY A 101 4.87 -10.89 -10.97
N HIS A 102 4.86 -12.10 -10.39
CA HIS A 102 3.65 -12.71 -9.85
C HIS A 102 3.36 -12.20 -8.45
N LEU A 103 2.10 -11.85 -8.22
CA LEU A 103 1.55 -11.50 -6.92
C LEU A 103 0.42 -12.46 -6.60
N SER A 104 0.28 -12.83 -5.33
CA SER A 104 -0.84 -13.63 -4.88
C SER A 104 -1.56 -12.99 -3.71
N VAL A 105 -2.87 -13.13 -3.70
CA VAL A 105 -3.72 -12.74 -2.57
C VAL A 105 -4.52 -13.95 -2.15
N ARG A 106 -4.43 -14.31 -0.89
CA ARG A 106 -5.18 -15.41 -0.30
C ARG A 106 -6.33 -14.87 0.55
N LEU A 107 -7.48 -15.51 0.41
CA LEU A 107 -8.62 -15.30 1.30
C LEU A 107 -8.33 -15.97 2.65
N GLY A 108 -8.35 -15.20 3.74
CA GLY A 108 -8.36 -15.70 5.12
C GLY A 108 -9.77 -15.69 5.68
N ASP A 109 -9.93 -15.97 6.98
CA ASP A 109 -11.25 -16.05 7.63
C ASP A 109 -12.06 -14.74 7.52
N ASP A 110 -11.41 -13.58 7.65
CA ASP A 110 -12.05 -12.25 7.59
C ASP A 110 -11.07 -11.18 7.07
N VAL A 111 -10.03 -11.60 6.37
CA VAL A 111 -8.97 -10.72 5.84
C VAL A 111 -8.46 -11.25 4.50
N LEU A 112 -7.88 -10.38 3.72
CA LEU A 112 -7.11 -10.71 2.53
C LEU A 112 -5.62 -10.66 2.86
N ILE A 113 -4.84 -11.62 2.36
CA ILE A 113 -3.43 -11.79 2.71
C ILE A 113 -2.59 -11.70 1.45
N LEU A 114 -1.76 -10.65 1.39
CA LEU A 114 -0.73 -10.44 0.37
C LEU A 114 0.58 -11.10 0.79
N ASP A 115 1.31 -11.66 -0.16
CA ASP A 115 2.62 -12.27 0.05
C ASP A 115 3.70 -11.49 -0.70
N PHE A 116 4.64 -10.90 0.04
CA PHE A 116 5.73 -10.08 -0.48
C PHE A 116 7.11 -10.56 -0.01
N PRO A 117 8.19 -10.23 -0.75
CA PRO A 117 9.54 -10.40 -0.22
C PRO A 117 9.79 -9.47 0.97
N SER A 118 10.51 -9.99 1.97
CA SER A 118 11.03 -9.17 3.07
C SER A 118 12.12 -8.23 2.54
N GLN A 119 12.11 -6.99 2.99
CA GLN A 119 13.06 -5.95 2.60
C GLN A 119 13.70 -5.31 3.84
N PRO A 120 14.55 -6.02 4.58
CA PRO A 120 15.17 -5.47 5.79
C PRO A 120 16.05 -4.27 5.45
N GLY A 121 15.83 -3.17 6.18
CA GLY A 121 16.64 -1.96 6.02
C GLY A 121 18.02 -2.11 6.66
N THR A 122 18.99 -1.36 6.14
CA THR A 122 20.35 -1.25 6.71
C THR A 122 20.51 0.09 7.41
N LEU A 123 21.06 0.11 8.61
CA LEU A 123 21.38 1.34 9.34
C LEU A 123 22.25 2.26 8.47
N CYS A 124 21.89 3.53 8.45
CA CYS A 124 22.62 4.55 7.69
C CYS A 124 22.76 5.86 8.48
N GLU A 125 23.65 6.74 7.99
CA GLU A 125 23.71 8.11 8.53
C GLU A 125 22.41 8.85 8.25
N THR A 126 21.94 9.62 9.22
CA THR A 126 20.71 10.41 9.09
C THR A 126 20.91 11.55 8.10
N PRO A 127 20.19 11.57 6.94
CA PRO A 127 20.30 12.68 6.02
C PRO A 127 19.76 13.98 6.62
N LYS A 128 20.44 15.11 6.40
CA LYS A 128 19.96 16.41 6.90
C LYS A 128 18.58 16.77 6.40
N ALA A 129 18.31 16.52 5.12
CA ALA A 129 16.99 16.75 4.52
C ALA A 129 15.87 15.92 5.17
N LEU A 130 16.18 14.74 5.74
CA LEU A 130 15.23 13.93 6.48
C LEU A 130 14.85 14.60 7.80
N VAL A 131 15.83 15.10 8.57
CA VAL A 131 15.58 15.82 9.83
C VAL A 131 14.83 17.13 9.57
N GLU A 132 15.26 17.90 8.57
CA GLU A 132 14.56 19.15 8.15
C GLU A 132 13.13 18.85 7.68
N GLY A 133 12.94 17.76 6.95
CA GLY A 133 11.66 17.32 6.43
C GLY A 133 10.70 16.82 7.49
N LEU A 134 11.16 16.04 8.46
CA LEU A 134 10.33 15.54 9.56
C LEU A 134 10.15 16.58 10.69
N GLY A 135 11.05 17.59 10.76
CA GLY A 135 11.05 18.61 11.79
C GLY A 135 11.55 18.14 13.17
N CYS A 136 12.05 16.93 13.27
CA CYS A 136 12.60 16.34 14.47
C CYS A 136 13.61 15.24 14.12
N GLU A 137 14.53 14.93 15.06
CA GLU A 137 15.56 13.93 14.85
C GLU A 137 15.05 12.56 15.29
N PRO A 138 15.11 11.53 14.41
CA PRO A 138 14.75 10.16 14.77
C PRO A 138 15.85 9.52 15.64
N SER A 139 15.52 8.49 16.38
CA SER A 139 16.49 7.74 17.23
C SER A 139 17.45 6.90 16.37
N GLU A 140 16.99 6.39 15.23
CA GLU A 140 17.80 5.69 14.24
C GLU A 140 17.15 5.81 12.84
N VAL A 141 17.97 5.68 11.78
CA VAL A 141 17.53 5.68 10.40
C VAL A 141 18.07 4.45 9.69
N LEU A 142 17.18 3.76 8.99
CA LEU A 142 17.53 2.65 8.10
C LEU A 142 17.16 3.03 6.66
N ALA A 143 17.86 2.42 5.71
CA ALA A 143 17.64 2.62 4.28
C ALA A 143 17.48 1.27 3.56
N CYS A 144 16.55 1.23 2.61
CA CYS A 144 16.36 0.19 1.60
C CYS A 144 15.81 0.85 0.33
N GLU A 145 14.59 0.57 -0.07
CA GLU A 145 13.86 1.32 -1.11
C GLU A 145 13.43 2.71 -0.61
N ASP A 146 13.11 2.80 0.67
CA ASP A 146 12.75 4.02 1.38
C ASP A 146 13.67 4.25 2.57
N TYR A 147 13.68 5.48 3.10
CA TYR A 147 14.22 5.73 4.43
C TYR A 147 13.19 5.32 5.49
N MET A 148 13.63 4.64 6.55
CA MET A 148 12.83 4.35 7.73
C MET A 148 13.40 5.11 8.93
N ALA A 149 12.69 6.13 9.37
CA ALA A 149 12.99 6.94 10.54
C ALA A 149 12.24 6.38 11.75
N VAL A 150 12.98 5.90 12.74
CA VAL A 150 12.43 5.29 13.95
C VAL A 150 12.39 6.32 15.07
N PHE A 151 11.26 6.39 15.75
CA PHE A 151 11.03 7.27 16.90
C PHE A 151 10.73 6.45 18.16
N GLU A 152 10.84 7.08 19.31
CA GLU A 152 10.65 6.39 20.58
C GLU A 152 9.17 6.16 20.92
N ARG A 153 8.28 7.08 20.52
CA ARG A 153 6.89 7.08 20.97
C ARG A 153 5.91 7.27 19.81
N GLU A 154 4.74 6.68 19.95
CA GLU A 154 3.64 6.86 19.00
C GLU A 154 3.25 8.34 18.83
N GLU A 155 3.30 9.13 19.93
CA GLU A 155 2.99 10.57 19.86
C GLU A 155 3.92 11.33 18.93
N ASP A 156 5.17 10.91 18.82
CA ASP A 156 6.13 11.54 17.93
C ASP A 156 5.68 11.37 16.46
N ILE A 157 5.09 10.21 16.12
CA ILE A 157 4.50 9.94 14.79
C ILE A 157 3.21 10.74 14.56
N VAL A 158 2.31 10.75 15.56
CA VAL A 158 1.01 11.47 15.47
C VAL A 158 1.21 12.95 15.20
N HIS A 159 2.20 13.58 15.85
CA HIS A 159 2.42 15.02 15.77
C HIS A 159 3.35 15.44 14.62
N LEU A 160 3.86 14.52 13.80
CA LEU A 160 4.65 14.87 12.63
C LEU A 160 3.87 15.83 11.71
N ASN A 161 4.50 16.96 11.40
CA ASN A 161 4.02 17.91 10.39
C ASN A 161 5.14 18.17 9.38
N PRO A 162 5.32 17.28 8.39
CA PRO A 162 6.50 17.27 7.56
C PRO A 162 6.58 18.45 6.62
N ASN A 163 7.79 18.97 6.43
CA ASN A 163 8.15 19.85 5.33
C ASN A 163 8.40 18.97 4.08
N LEU A 164 7.37 18.86 3.24
CA LEU A 164 7.41 17.99 2.07
C LEU A 164 8.47 18.42 1.05
N ASP A 165 8.73 19.73 0.91
CA ASP A 165 9.76 20.24 -0.01
C ASP A 165 11.16 19.76 0.40
N ALA A 166 11.46 19.74 1.71
CA ALA A 166 12.72 19.18 2.19
C ALA A 166 12.82 17.68 1.92
N LEU A 167 11.72 16.91 2.08
CA LEU A 167 11.71 15.48 1.78
C LEU A 167 11.92 15.16 0.31
N THR A 168 11.57 16.07 -0.63
CA THR A 168 11.85 15.84 -2.06
C THR A 168 13.34 15.82 -2.38
N GLN A 169 14.21 16.36 -1.50
CA GLN A 169 15.65 16.40 -1.70
C GLN A 169 16.34 15.07 -1.36
N LEU A 170 15.62 14.12 -0.77
CA LEU A 170 16.15 12.80 -0.48
C LEU A 170 16.36 12.00 -1.77
N ASP A 171 17.36 11.12 -1.77
CA ASP A 171 17.71 10.30 -2.93
C ASP A 171 16.82 9.08 -3.11
N LEU A 172 16.28 8.51 -2.01
CA LEU A 172 15.34 7.40 -2.04
C LEU A 172 13.90 7.83 -2.38
N ARG A 173 13.01 6.86 -2.55
CA ARG A 173 11.62 7.04 -2.98
C ARG A 173 10.80 7.84 -1.98
N GLY A 174 10.87 7.46 -0.70
CA GLY A 174 10.04 8.02 0.36
C GLY A 174 10.62 7.85 1.76
N VAL A 175 9.84 8.25 2.75
CA VAL A 175 10.17 8.18 4.17
C VAL A 175 9.06 7.48 4.94
N ILE A 176 9.41 6.40 5.60
CA ILE A 176 8.62 5.71 6.61
C ILE A 176 8.98 6.31 7.96
N ALA A 177 8.05 6.92 8.66
CA ALA A 177 8.21 7.27 10.07
C ALA A 177 7.50 6.22 10.93
N THR A 178 8.18 5.64 11.92
CA THR A 178 7.63 4.56 12.73
C THR A 178 8.02 4.63 14.20
N ALA A 179 7.16 4.10 15.06
CA ALA A 179 7.39 3.95 16.50
C ALA A 179 6.65 2.73 17.02
N LYS A 180 7.00 2.30 18.25
CA LYS A 180 6.22 1.31 18.97
C LYS A 180 4.81 1.84 19.22
N GLY A 181 3.80 1.02 18.95
CA GLY A 181 2.40 1.36 19.19
C GLY A 181 1.98 1.20 20.65
N LYS A 182 0.92 1.85 21.06
CA LYS A 182 0.27 1.71 22.37
C LYS A 182 -0.70 0.54 22.39
N ASP A 183 -1.58 0.48 21.42
CA ASP A 183 -2.65 -0.53 21.31
C ASP A 183 -2.34 -1.59 20.23
N VAL A 184 -1.33 -1.34 19.41
CA VAL A 184 -0.81 -2.22 18.38
C VAL A 184 0.70 -2.42 18.57
N ASP A 185 1.32 -3.33 17.84
CA ASP A 185 2.76 -3.59 18.01
C ASP A 185 3.61 -2.41 17.53
N PHE A 186 3.24 -1.80 16.39
CA PHE A 186 3.88 -0.59 15.88
C PHE A 186 2.93 0.29 15.09
N VAL A 187 3.30 1.55 14.97
CA VAL A 187 2.61 2.54 14.15
C VAL A 187 3.55 3.11 13.10
N SER A 188 2.98 3.62 12.00
CA SER A 188 3.76 4.25 10.93
C SER A 188 3.01 5.38 10.24
N ARG A 189 3.76 6.22 9.52
CA ARG A 189 3.28 7.13 8.46
C ARG A 189 4.24 7.03 7.29
N PHE A 190 3.76 7.30 6.08
CA PHE A 190 4.58 7.23 4.87
C PHE A 190 4.42 8.48 4.01
N PHE A 191 5.56 9.07 3.65
CA PHE A 191 5.65 10.29 2.87
C PHE A 191 6.54 10.06 1.65
N ALA A 192 6.05 10.34 0.44
CA ALA A 192 6.79 10.19 -0.80
C ALA A 192 6.54 11.37 -1.78
N PRO A 193 6.78 12.62 -1.35
CA PRO A 193 6.49 13.80 -2.18
C PRO A 193 7.31 13.84 -3.47
N LYS A 194 8.49 13.20 -3.50
CA LYS A 194 9.33 13.09 -4.70
C LYS A 194 8.64 12.37 -5.86
N VAL A 195 7.71 11.46 -5.57
CA VAL A 195 6.90 10.72 -6.56
C VAL A 195 5.44 11.19 -6.61
N GLY A 196 5.16 12.42 -6.11
CA GLY A 196 3.85 13.04 -6.16
C GLY A 196 2.89 12.65 -5.03
N ILE A 197 3.32 11.81 -4.07
CA ILE A 197 2.48 11.35 -2.95
C ILE A 197 2.92 12.07 -1.67
N ASN A 198 2.18 13.10 -1.29
CA ASN A 198 2.49 13.86 -0.07
C ASN A 198 2.48 12.98 1.17
N GLU A 199 1.41 12.23 1.38
CA GLU A 199 1.28 11.20 2.40
C GLU A 199 0.37 10.08 1.88
N ASP A 200 0.86 8.84 1.88
CA ASP A 200 0.07 7.69 1.46
C ASP A 200 -0.79 7.16 2.62
N PRO A 201 -2.10 6.95 2.43
CA PRO A 201 -2.99 6.50 3.50
C PRO A 201 -2.58 5.19 4.16
N VAL A 202 -2.26 4.16 3.38
CA VAL A 202 -1.75 2.85 3.86
C VAL A 202 -0.84 2.25 2.80
N THR A 203 0.39 1.97 3.17
CA THR A 203 1.48 1.58 2.27
C THR A 203 1.92 0.15 2.48
N GLY A 204 1.42 -0.77 1.68
CA GLY A 204 1.80 -2.19 1.77
C GLY A 204 3.32 -2.41 1.63
N SER A 205 3.97 -1.77 0.65
CA SER A 205 5.43 -1.90 0.43
C SER A 205 6.27 -1.44 1.62
N ALA A 206 5.86 -0.39 2.34
CA ALA A 206 6.56 0.05 3.55
C ALA A 206 6.57 -1.04 4.63
N HIS A 207 5.52 -1.86 4.68
CA HIS A 207 5.43 -2.95 5.65
C HIS A 207 6.35 -4.13 5.33
N CYS A 208 6.89 -4.22 4.11
CA CYS A 208 7.96 -5.17 3.78
C CYS A 208 9.28 -4.84 4.49
N MET A 209 9.49 -3.56 4.85
CA MET A 209 10.63 -3.08 5.62
C MET A 209 10.31 -2.99 7.13
N LEU A 210 9.13 -2.53 7.50
CA LEU A 210 8.67 -2.39 8.89
C LEU A 210 8.57 -3.73 9.61
N THR A 211 8.04 -4.75 8.93
CA THR A 211 7.78 -6.06 9.55
C THR A 211 9.05 -6.75 10.03
N PRO A 212 10.13 -6.93 9.25
CA PRO A 212 11.36 -7.55 9.75
C PRO A 212 12.00 -6.75 10.89
N TYR A 213 11.97 -5.42 10.82
CA TYR A 213 12.49 -4.56 11.86
C TYR A 213 11.74 -4.75 13.21
N TRP A 214 10.41 -4.64 13.18
CA TRP A 214 9.61 -4.76 14.40
C TRP A 214 9.50 -6.20 14.90
N ALA A 215 9.58 -7.20 14.01
CA ALA A 215 9.65 -8.61 14.41
C ALA A 215 10.91 -8.89 15.27
N GLU A 216 12.06 -8.37 14.86
CA GLU A 216 13.30 -8.47 15.62
C GLU A 216 13.23 -7.68 16.92
N LYS A 217 12.81 -6.40 16.88
CA LYS A 217 12.74 -5.53 18.07
C LYS A 217 11.80 -6.04 19.15
N LEU A 218 10.72 -6.73 18.78
CA LEU A 218 9.69 -7.22 19.70
C LEU A 218 9.78 -8.73 19.97
N ASP A 219 10.73 -9.43 19.35
CA ASP A 219 10.87 -10.89 19.38
C ASP A 219 9.53 -11.59 19.05
N LYS A 220 8.90 -11.19 17.93
CA LYS A 220 7.55 -11.58 17.59
C LYS A 220 7.34 -11.65 16.07
N ALA A 221 7.01 -12.83 15.54
CA ALA A 221 6.82 -13.02 14.10
C ALA A 221 5.49 -12.46 13.57
N GLN A 222 4.44 -12.44 14.39
CA GLN A 222 3.12 -11.93 14.03
C GLN A 222 2.85 -10.61 14.73
N LEU A 223 2.57 -9.58 13.97
CA LEU A 223 2.49 -8.20 14.42
C LEU A 223 1.15 -7.58 13.99
N LYS A 224 0.64 -6.68 14.82
CA LYS A 224 -0.45 -5.77 14.48
C LYS A 224 0.11 -4.39 14.24
N ALA A 225 -0.20 -3.80 13.11
CA ALA A 225 0.27 -2.49 12.69
C ALA A 225 -0.90 -1.53 12.46
N ARG A 226 -0.62 -0.23 12.64
CA ARG A 226 -1.54 0.85 12.25
C ARG A 226 -0.76 1.95 11.55
N GLN A 227 -1.16 2.29 10.32
CA GLN A 227 -0.63 3.47 9.64
C GLN A 227 -1.49 4.68 9.98
N LEU A 228 -0.87 5.69 10.62
CA LEU A 228 -1.54 6.85 11.23
C LEU A 228 -1.68 8.04 10.26
N SER A 229 -2.04 7.77 9.02
CA SER A 229 -2.43 8.84 8.10
C SER A 229 -3.76 9.47 8.52
N LYS A 230 -4.19 10.51 7.80
CA LYS A 230 -5.52 11.13 8.03
C LYS A 230 -6.67 10.12 7.90
N ARG A 231 -6.54 9.09 7.07
CA ARG A 231 -7.55 8.06 6.88
C ARG A 231 -7.39 6.88 7.83
N THR A 232 -6.17 6.65 8.28
CA THR A 232 -5.77 5.50 9.10
C THR A 232 -6.04 4.17 8.41
N GLY A 233 -5.25 3.14 8.71
CA GLY A 233 -5.53 1.77 8.30
C GLY A 233 -4.84 0.76 9.18
N GLU A 234 -5.42 -0.42 9.26
CA GLU A 234 -4.95 -1.51 10.12
C GLU A 234 -4.45 -2.68 9.28
N LEU A 235 -3.32 -3.23 9.70
CA LEU A 235 -2.66 -4.33 9.02
C LEU A 235 -2.23 -5.39 10.04
N GLY A 236 -2.43 -6.66 9.67
CA GLY A 236 -1.68 -7.76 10.26
C GLY A 236 -0.42 -7.99 9.43
N CYS A 237 0.71 -8.20 10.09
CA CYS A 237 1.98 -8.47 9.43
C CYS A 237 2.58 -9.75 10.01
N GLU A 238 3.08 -10.65 9.16
CA GLU A 238 3.74 -11.86 9.61
C GLU A 238 5.06 -12.05 8.85
N LEU A 239 6.16 -12.22 9.59
CA LEU A 239 7.47 -12.56 9.03
C LEU A 239 7.65 -14.08 8.98
N LYS A 240 7.87 -14.64 7.79
CA LYS A 240 8.19 -16.06 7.58
C LYS A 240 9.43 -16.20 6.69
N GLY A 241 10.59 -16.37 7.30
CA GLY A 241 11.85 -16.44 6.58
C GLY A 241 12.08 -15.14 5.80
N GLU A 242 12.21 -15.24 4.49
CA GLU A 242 12.41 -14.08 3.59
C GLU A 242 11.10 -13.50 3.01
N ARG A 243 9.94 -13.87 3.59
CA ARG A 243 8.62 -13.39 3.14
C ARG A 243 7.91 -12.62 4.24
N VAL A 244 7.18 -11.61 3.83
CA VAL A 244 6.26 -10.82 4.66
C VAL A 244 4.84 -11.03 4.15
N PHE A 245 3.97 -11.54 5.03
CA PHE A 245 2.55 -11.66 4.76
C PHE A 245 1.84 -10.45 5.37
N ILE A 246 1.19 -9.68 4.52
CA ILE A 246 0.46 -8.47 4.91
C ILE A 246 -1.02 -8.75 4.78
N SER A 247 -1.75 -8.70 5.88
CA SER A 247 -3.18 -8.97 5.91
C SER A 247 -3.97 -7.72 6.26
N GLY A 248 -5.15 -7.59 5.66
CA GLY A 248 -6.07 -6.51 5.95
C GLY A 248 -7.47 -6.79 5.43
N LYS A 249 -8.43 -6.04 5.95
CA LYS A 249 -9.81 -6.03 5.44
C LYS A 249 -9.93 -5.06 4.28
N ALA A 250 -11.01 -5.19 3.53
CA ALA A 250 -11.38 -4.22 2.52
C ALA A 250 -12.89 -3.97 2.56
N VAL A 251 -13.31 -2.79 2.19
CA VAL A 251 -14.72 -2.39 2.20
C VAL A 251 -15.09 -1.75 0.87
N LEU A 252 -16.17 -2.21 0.27
CA LEU A 252 -16.73 -1.60 -0.93
C LEU A 252 -17.35 -0.25 -0.58
N TYR A 253 -16.87 0.80 -1.25
CA TYR A 253 -17.45 2.14 -1.14
C TYR A 253 -18.42 2.46 -2.27
N LEU A 254 -18.05 2.11 -3.52
CA LEU A 254 -18.84 2.42 -4.72
C LEU A 254 -18.82 1.27 -5.70
N GLU A 255 -19.98 1.01 -6.31
CA GLU A 255 -20.14 0.19 -7.49
C GLU A 255 -20.95 0.99 -8.50
N GLY A 256 -20.45 1.11 -9.73
CA GLY A 256 -21.07 1.93 -10.75
C GLY A 256 -20.61 1.61 -12.16
N LYS A 257 -20.99 2.45 -13.10
CA LYS A 257 -20.65 2.30 -14.51
C LYS A 257 -20.04 3.59 -15.04
N ILE A 258 -19.03 3.43 -15.87
CA ILE A 258 -18.42 4.51 -16.64
C ILE A 258 -18.61 4.26 -18.14
N TRP A 259 -18.64 5.31 -18.94
CA TRP A 259 -18.82 5.25 -20.41
C TRP A 259 -17.64 5.94 -21.08
N ILE A 260 -16.96 5.20 -21.96
CA ILE A 260 -15.76 5.65 -22.68
C ILE A 260 -15.97 5.60 -24.20
#